data_b1fd0ab0ec90ea559ab0bec40e5b5dcc
#
_entry.id   b1fd0ab0ec90ea559ab0bec40e5b5dcc
#
_cell.length_a   1.000
_cell.length_b   1.000
_cell.length_c   1.000
_cell.angle_alpha   90.00
_cell.angle_beta   90.00
_cell.angle_gamma   90.00
#
_symmetry.space_group_name_H-M   'P 1'
#
loop_
_entity.id
_entity.type
_entity.pdbx_description
1 polymer ?
#
loop_
_entity_poly.entity_id
_entity_poly.type
_entity_poly.pdbx_seq_one_letter_code
_entity_poly.pdbx_strand_id
1 'polypeptide(L)'
;VTKADDLLVGHLNYPSRLLDGAVRTAAADYDVLQGGDRVLVVDRAGSTATPVDPATTQFAGDQSLPENADIALGGATVGVTGGGRIYAVDYEQFAGTTFGEDESLAKVGGDARVAVSSDGERVFSVSSSEKALVSVDVATGDVQTTKLERLAGDAELQIAAVGRTPVVVDATAGIVYANGGTGAKVPGGIG
;
A
#
# COMPACT_ATOMS: atom_id res chain seq x y z
N VAL A 1 -5.18 -8.51 14.86
CA VAL A 1 -4.93 -9.98 14.91
C VAL A 1 -5.82 -10.65 13.89
N THR A 2 -5.28 -11.52 13.08
CA THR A 2 -5.99 -12.22 12.02
C THR A 2 -6.05 -13.71 12.27
N LYS A 3 -7.12 -14.37 11.86
CA LYS A 3 -7.28 -15.81 11.83
C LYS A 3 -7.96 -16.19 10.52
N ALA A 4 -7.17 -16.43 9.49
CA ALA A 4 -7.64 -16.61 8.13
C ALA A 4 -8.61 -17.79 7.98
N ASP A 5 -8.34 -18.94 8.63
CA ASP A 5 -9.20 -20.13 8.59
C ASP A 5 -10.62 -19.86 9.12
N ASP A 6 -10.78 -18.94 10.05
CA ASP A 6 -12.07 -18.55 10.62
C ASP A 6 -12.64 -17.26 10.00
N LEU A 7 -11.94 -16.69 9.01
CA LEU A 7 -12.30 -15.43 8.36
C LEU A 7 -12.44 -14.27 9.36
N LEU A 8 -11.55 -14.17 10.34
CA LEU A 8 -11.65 -13.19 11.42
C LEU A 8 -10.50 -12.20 11.43
N VAL A 9 -10.87 -10.93 11.56
CA VAL A 9 -9.99 -9.82 11.93
C VAL A 9 -10.41 -9.32 13.29
N GLY A 10 -9.50 -9.35 14.26
CA GLY A 10 -9.82 -8.98 15.64
C GLY A 10 -8.99 -7.80 16.14
N HIS A 11 -9.62 -6.98 16.97
CA HIS A 11 -8.95 -5.92 17.71
C HIS A 11 -8.42 -6.49 19.03
N LEU A 12 -7.08 -6.37 19.22
CA LEU A 12 -6.41 -6.75 20.46
C LEU A 12 -6.21 -5.52 21.32
N ASN A 13 -6.86 -5.49 22.46
CA ASN A 13 -6.58 -4.50 23.49
C ASN A 13 -5.27 -4.89 24.20
N TYR A 14 -4.20 -4.17 23.87
CA TYR A 14 -2.85 -4.50 24.35
C TYR A 14 -2.69 -4.44 25.87
N PRO A 15 -3.24 -3.44 26.61
CA PRO A 15 -3.17 -3.39 28.07
C PRO A 15 -3.82 -4.58 28.75
N SER A 16 -5.00 -4.99 28.30
CA SER A 16 -5.74 -6.13 28.89
C SER A 16 -5.33 -7.49 28.31
N ARG A 17 -4.65 -7.50 27.15
CA ARG A 17 -4.33 -8.70 26.34
C ARG A 17 -5.56 -9.52 25.94
N LEU A 18 -6.69 -8.85 25.78
CA LEU A 18 -7.97 -9.46 25.39
C LEU A 18 -8.36 -9.02 23.99
N LEU A 19 -8.98 -9.91 23.25
CA LEU A 19 -9.75 -9.57 22.05
C LEU A 19 -11.07 -8.96 22.51
N ASP A 20 -11.30 -7.69 22.23
CA ASP A 20 -12.51 -6.97 22.61
C ASP A 20 -13.46 -6.71 21.44
N GLY A 21 -13.04 -7.06 20.23
CA GLY A 21 -13.87 -7.01 19.03
C GLY A 21 -13.32 -7.87 17.92
N ALA A 22 -14.18 -8.34 17.03
CA ALA A 22 -13.80 -9.01 15.81
C ALA A 22 -14.83 -8.81 14.71
N VAL A 23 -14.37 -8.71 13.46
CA VAL A 23 -15.21 -8.70 12.26
C VAL A 23 -14.89 -9.93 11.42
N ARG A 24 -15.89 -10.42 10.69
CA ARG A 24 -15.73 -11.53 9.75
C ARG A 24 -15.50 -11.00 8.35
N THR A 25 -14.41 -11.42 7.71
CA THR A 25 -14.11 -11.11 6.31
C THR A 25 -14.94 -11.97 5.36
N ALA A 26 -15.13 -11.52 4.12
CA ALA A 26 -15.88 -12.25 3.11
C ALA A 26 -15.08 -13.44 2.54
N ALA A 27 -13.74 -13.31 2.48
CA ALA A 27 -12.84 -14.32 1.92
C ALA A 27 -11.66 -14.59 2.86
N ALA A 28 -10.97 -15.70 2.67
CA ALA A 28 -9.79 -16.07 3.46
C ALA A 28 -8.50 -15.35 2.97
N ASP A 29 -8.47 -14.95 1.70
CA ASP A 29 -7.34 -14.21 1.12
C ASP A 29 -7.52 -12.72 1.34
N TYR A 30 -7.12 -12.27 2.52
CA TYR A 30 -7.21 -10.88 2.91
C TYR A 30 -5.95 -10.41 3.64
N ASP A 31 -5.67 -9.11 3.52
CA ASP A 31 -4.67 -8.39 4.30
C ASP A 31 -5.30 -7.37 5.23
N VAL A 32 -4.57 -7.01 6.28
CA VAL A 32 -4.94 -5.93 7.19
C VAL A 32 -3.84 -4.89 7.19
N LEU A 33 -4.18 -3.70 6.73
CA LEU A 33 -3.30 -2.54 6.77
C LEU A 33 -3.67 -1.69 7.98
N GLN A 34 -2.66 -1.20 8.70
CA GLN A 34 -2.84 -0.32 9.85
C GLN A 34 -1.93 0.90 9.73
N GLY A 35 -2.52 2.08 9.89
CA GLY A 35 -1.83 3.37 9.94
C GLY A 35 -2.33 4.20 11.12
N GLY A 36 -1.58 4.18 12.24
CA GLY A 36 -2.04 4.81 13.48
C GLY A 36 -3.29 4.11 14.04
N ASP A 37 -4.37 4.85 14.15
CA ASP A 37 -5.69 4.40 14.59
C ASP A 37 -6.61 3.93 13.45
N ARG A 38 -6.12 3.98 12.20
CA ARG A 38 -6.86 3.59 10.99
C ARG A 38 -6.55 2.18 10.58
N VAL A 39 -7.57 1.46 10.14
CA VAL A 39 -7.46 0.06 9.74
C VAL A 39 -8.23 -0.17 8.44
N LEU A 40 -7.58 -0.82 7.47
CA LEU A 40 -8.20 -1.30 6.25
C LEU A 40 -8.10 -2.83 6.19
N VAL A 41 -9.18 -3.49 5.84
CA VAL A 41 -9.16 -4.89 5.41
C VAL A 41 -9.21 -4.93 3.89
N VAL A 42 -8.26 -5.60 3.29
CA VAL A 42 -8.14 -5.72 1.83
C VAL A 42 -8.47 -7.16 1.44
N ASP A 43 -9.55 -7.35 0.72
CA ASP A 43 -9.92 -8.62 0.09
C ASP A 43 -9.27 -8.68 -1.30
N ARG A 44 -8.23 -9.49 -1.43
CA ARG A 44 -7.50 -9.64 -2.70
C ARG A 44 -8.32 -10.37 -3.76
N ALA A 45 -9.11 -11.35 -3.35
CA ALA A 45 -9.93 -12.13 -4.26
C ALA A 45 -11.09 -11.31 -4.82
N GLY A 46 -11.72 -10.49 -3.96
CA GLY A 46 -12.81 -9.61 -4.35
C GLY A 46 -12.36 -8.28 -4.95
N SER A 47 -11.05 -7.97 -4.94
CA SER A 47 -10.51 -6.68 -5.34
C SER A 47 -11.22 -5.51 -4.64
N THR A 48 -11.40 -5.63 -3.34
CA THR A 48 -12.03 -4.60 -2.50
C THR A 48 -11.18 -4.27 -1.28
N ALA A 49 -11.37 -3.07 -0.76
CA ALA A 49 -10.80 -2.66 0.51
C ALA A 49 -11.87 -1.98 1.37
N THR A 50 -11.89 -2.32 2.64
CA THR A 50 -12.95 -1.89 3.56
C THR A 50 -12.34 -1.21 4.78
N PRO A 51 -12.62 0.08 5.03
CA PRO A 51 -12.28 0.73 6.28
C PRO A 51 -12.98 0.05 7.46
N VAL A 52 -12.25 -0.10 8.55
CA VAL A 52 -12.78 -0.62 9.81
C VAL A 52 -12.78 0.49 10.85
N ASP A 53 -13.92 0.73 11.45
CA ASP A 53 -13.99 1.56 12.65
C ASP A 53 -13.46 0.76 13.85
N PRO A 54 -12.29 1.10 14.39
CA PRO A 54 -11.70 0.35 15.50
C PRO A 54 -12.46 0.49 16.81
N ALA A 55 -13.27 1.56 16.98
CA ALA A 55 -14.04 1.79 18.18
C ALA A 55 -15.28 0.88 18.28
N THR A 56 -15.93 0.64 17.13
CA THR A 56 -17.12 -0.22 17.04
C THR A 56 -16.82 -1.60 16.47
N THR A 57 -15.62 -1.79 15.91
CA THR A 57 -15.20 -2.99 15.18
C THR A 57 -16.21 -3.33 14.07
N GLN A 58 -16.57 -2.33 13.26
CA GLN A 58 -17.51 -2.47 12.14
C GLN A 58 -16.88 -2.04 10.83
N PHE A 59 -17.32 -2.65 9.74
CA PHE A 59 -16.96 -2.23 8.39
C PHE A 59 -17.73 -0.99 7.98
N ALA A 60 -17.04 -0.01 7.39
CA ALA A 60 -17.63 1.25 6.94
C ALA A 60 -18.19 1.22 5.51
N GLY A 61 -18.04 0.10 4.81
CA GLY A 61 -18.48 -0.09 3.44
C GLY A 61 -17.34 -0.49 2.51
N ASP A 62 -17.63 -1.36 1.56
CA ASP A 62 -16.65 -1.89 0.64
C ASP A 62 -16.33 -0.86 -0.46
N GLN A 63 -15.04 -0.66 -0.72
CA GLN A 63 -14.50 0.11 -1.82
C GLN A 63 -13.90 -0.82 -2.88
N SER A 64 -14.43 -0.78 -4.10
CA SER A 64 -13.84 -1.50 -5.23
C SER A 64 -12.51 -0.86 -5.63
N LEU A 65 -11.50 -1.69 -5.84
CA LEU A 65 -10.17 -1.28 -6.27
C LEU A 65 -10.00 -1.38 -7.79
N PRO A 66 -9.08 -0.61 -8.39
CA PRO A 66 -8.74 -0.76 -9.80
C PRO A 66 -8.18 -2.15 -10.12
N GLU A 67 -8.15 -2.49 -11.40
CA GLU A 67 -7.53 -3.74 -11.84
C GLU A 67 -6.04 -3.80 -11.47
N ASN A 68 -5.59 -4.96 -10.97
CA ASN A 68 -4.22 -5.20 -10.48
C ASN A 68 -3.77 -4.20 -9.42
N ALA A 69 -4.67 -3.77 -8.57
CA ALA A 69 -4.36 -2.80 -7.53
C ALA A 69 -3.37 -3.34 -6.50
N ASP A 70 -2.44 -2.46 -6.11
CA ASP A 70 -1.71 -2.55 -4.86
C ASP A 70 -2.13 -1.39 -3.95
N ILE A 71 -2.14 -1.59 -2.64
CA ILE A 71 -2.69 -0.63 -1.68
C ILE A 71 -1.81 -0.52 -0.44
N ALA A 72 -1.64 0.69 0.06
CA ALA A 72 -0.90 0.98 1.28
C ALA A 72 -1.61 2.06 2.10
N LEU A 73 -1.40 2.04 3.42
CA LEU A 73 -1.96 3.01 4.36
C LEU A 73 -0.83 3.66 5.17
N GLY A 74 -0.83 4.99 5.22
CA GLY A 74 0.09 5.75 6.06
C GLY A 74 -0.56 7.03 6.56
N GLY A 75 -0.49 7.30 7.86
CA GLY A 75 -1.20 8.43 8.45
C GLY A 75 -2.69 8.37 8.14
N ALA A 76 -3.22 9.43 7.51
CA ALA A 76 -4.60 9.51 7.03
C ALA A 76 -4.74 9.21 5.52
N THR A 77 -3.68 8.79 4.85
CA THR A 77 -3.66 8.63 3.39
C THR A 77 -3.67 7.17 2.99
N VAL A 78 -4.57 6.82 2.11
CA VAL A 78 -4.60 5.55 1.38
C VAL A 78 -3.97 5.77 0.02
N GLY A 79 -2.83 5.11 -0.22
CA GLY A 79 -2.19 5.07 -1.52
C GLY A 79 -2.68 3.85 -2.31
N VAL A 80 -3.06 4.03 -3.55
CA VAL A 80 -3.51 2.95 -4.43
C VAL A 80 -2.79 3.04 -5.77
N THR A 81 -2.29 1.92 -6.25
CA THR A 81 -1.89 1.78 -7.67
C THR A 81 -2.82 0.78 -8.34
N GLY A 82 -3.08 0.98 -9.63
CA GLY A 82 -3.87 0.08 -10.44
C GLY A 82 -4.19 0.69 -11.80
N GLY A 83 -4.39 -0.14 -12.82
CA GLY A 83 -4.61 0.33 -14.18
C GLY A 83 -3.48 1.22 -14.74
N GLY A 84 -2.24 1.07 -14.24
CA GLY A 84 -1.09 1.88 -14.64
C GLY A 84 -1.08 3.31 -14.07
N ARG A 85 -1.75 3.54 -12.96
CA ARG A 85 -1.93 4.85 -12.32
C ARG A 85 -1.69 4.77 -10.80
N ILE A 86 -1.41 5.94 -10.20
CA ILE A 86 -1.27 6.09 -8.75
C ILE A 86 -2.29 7.12 -8.25
N TYR A 87 -2.88 6.82 -7.11
CA TYR A 87 -3.88 7.61 -6.41
C TYR A 87 -3.47 7.81 -4.96
N ALA A 88 -3.86 8.95 -4.38
CA ALA A 88 -3.83 9.19 -2.94
C ALA A 88 -5.20 9.67 -2.51
N VAL A 89 -5.79 9.02 -1.54
CA VAL A 89 -7.13 9.29 -1.06
C VAL A 89 -7.09 9.45 0.45
N ASP A 90 -7.82 10.44 0.97
CA ASP A 90 -8.01 10.56 2.41
C ASP A 90 -8.79 9.34 2.93
N TYR A 91 -8.36 8.78 4.05
CA TYR A 91 -8.97 7.58 4.63
C TYR A 91 -10.47 7.73 4.91
N GLU A 92 -10.88 8.91 5.38
CA GLU A 92 -12.30 9.18 5.71
C GLU A 92 -13.18 9.28 4.44
N GLN A 93 -12.56 9.55 3.29
CA GLN A 93 -13.25 9.66 1.99
C GLN A 93 -13.06 8.41 1.14
N PHE A 94 -12.30 7.42 1.61
CA PHE A 94 -11.91 6.26 0.82
C PHE A 94 -13.12 5.44 0.37
N ALA A 95 -14.08 5.19 1.25
CA ALA A 95 -15.32 4.53 0.89
C ALA A 95 -16.15 5.42 -0.07
N GLY A 96 -16.41 4.94 -1.27
CA GLY A 96 -17.13 5.67 -2.30
C GLY A 96 -16.24 6.47 -3.28
N THR A 97 -14.91 6.34 -3.17
CA THR A 97 -13.98 6.93 -4.13
C THR A 97 -14.11 6.29 -5.51
N THR A 98 -14.04 7.12 -6.56
CA THR A 98 -13.90 6.66 -7.94
C THR A 98 -12.43 6.73 -8.35
N PHE A 99 -11.88 5.62 -8.88
CA PHE A 99 -10.52 5.55 -9.41
C PHE A 99 -10.53 5.76 -10.93
N GLY A 100 -10.78 7.00 -11.35
CA GLY A 100 -10.77 7.39 -12.75
C GLY A 100 -9.42 7.97 -13.20
N GLU A 101 -9.35 8.30 -14.49
CA GLU A 101 -8.13 8.92 -15.05
C GLU A 101 -7.88 10.31 -14.47
N ASP A 102 -8.95 11.06 -14.28
CA ASP A 102 -8.89 12.46 -13.84
C ASP A 102 -8.51 12.56 -12.35
N GLU A 103 -8.79 11.54 -11.56
CA GLU A 103 -8.44 11.46 -10.13
C GLU A 103 -7.03 10.94 -9.87
N SER A 104 -6.33 10.46 -10.92
CA SER A 104 -4.98 9.93 -10.78
C SER A 104 -3.94 11.04 -10.64
N LEU A 105 -2.96 10.82 -9.76
CA LEU A 105 -1.86 11.78 -9.53
C LEU A 105 -0.76 11.67 -10.58
N ALA A 106 -0.49 10.44 -11.04
CA ALA A 106 0.52 10.18 -12.08
C ALA A 106 0.28 8.84 -12.78
N LYS A 107 0.91 8.68 -13.95
CA LYS A 107 1.03 7.39 -14.64
C LYS A 107 2.21 6.61 -14.05
N VAL A 108 2.01 5.31 -13.88
CA VAL A 108 3.01 4.34 -13.41
C VAL A 108 2.88 3.06 -14.23
N GLY A 109 3.74 2.08 -14.05
CA GLY A 109 3.61 0.80 -14.76
C GLY A 109 2.42 -0.02 -14.27
N GLY A 110 1.94 -0.94 -15.10
CA GLY A 110 0.85 -1.86 -14.74
C GLY A 110 1.21 -2.87 -13.63
N ASP A 111 2.51 -3.03 -13.36
CA ASP A 111 3.11 -3.86 -12.31
C ASP A 111 3.45 -3.06 -11.03
N ALA A 112 2.97 -1.82 -10.92
CA ALA A 112 3.38 -0.89 -9.89
C ALA A 112 2.99 -1.36 -8.48
N ARG A 113 3.93 -1.18 -7.53
CA ARG A 113 3.72 -1.34 -6.09
C ARG A 113 3.64 0.01 -5.42
N VAL A 114 2.98 0.10 -4.27
CA VAL A 114 2.74 1.36 -3.58
C VAL A 114 3.20 1.31 -2.12
N ALA A 115 3.69 2.43 -1.62
CA ALA A 115 3.90 2.68 -0.21
C ALA A 115 3.49 4.12 0.14
N VAL A 116 3.10 4.35 1.36
CA VAL A 116 2.73 5.67 1.89
C VAL A 116 3.66 5.99 3.06
N SER A 117 4.12 7.23 3.13
CA SER A 117 4.90 7.70 4.28
C SER A 117 4.11 7.62 5.59
N SER A 118 4.79 7.44 6.71
CA SER A 118 4.13 7.27 8.01
C SER A 118 3.27 8.46 8.44
N ASP A 119 3.58 9.66 7.96
CA ASP A 119 2.79 10.89 8.15
C ASP A 119 1.64 11.06 7.14
N GLY A 120 1.60 10.23 6.09
CA GLY A 120 0.60 10.30 5.03
C GLY A 120 0.83 11.41 3.99
N GLU A 121 1.93 12.17 4.11
CA GLU A 121 2.17 13.33 3.23
C GLU A 121 2.75 12.94 1.86
N ARG A 122 3.26 11.71 1.72
CA ARG A 122 3.86 11.22 0.47
C ARG A 122 3.38 9.83 0.10
N VAL A 123 3.09 9.66 -1.17
CA VAL A 123 2.82 8.34 -1.77
C VAL A 123 3.95 8.01 -2.75
N PHE A 124 4.43 6.79 -2.66
CA PHE A 124 5.52 6.28 -3.49
C PHE A 124 5.01 5.11 -4.31
N SER A 125 5.43 5.04 -5.55
CA SER A 125 5.16 3.88 -6.41
C SER A 125 6.41 3.45 -7.13
N VAL A 126 6.65 2.15 -7.22
CA VAL A 126 7.73 1.57 -7.99
C VAL A 126 7.22 0.58 -9.01
N SER A 127 7.77 0.62 -10.21
CA SER A 127 7.45 -0.30 -11.31
C SER A 127 8.73 -0.85 -11.92
N SER A 128 8.76 -2.16 -12.15
CA SER A 128 9.85 -2.82 -12.84
C SER A 128 9.80 -2.57 -14.35
N SER A 129 8.61 -2.53 -14.93
CA SER A 129 8.43 -2.25 -16.37
C SER A 129 8.87 -0.84 -16.76
N GLU A 130 8.61 0.15 -15.90
CA GLU A 130 9.05 1.55 -16.12
C GLU A 130 10.47 1.81 -15.59
N LYS A 131 11.02 0.89 -14.78
CA LYS A 131 12.32 1.04 -14.10
C LYS A 131 12.42 2.34 -13.31
N ALA A 132 11.35 2.71 -12.66
CA ALA A 132 11.23 3.99 -12.01
C ALA A 132 10.53 3.91 -10.66
N LEU A 133 10.96 4.81 -9.76
CA LEU A 133 10.29 5.16 -8.53
C LEU A 133 9.62 6.53 -8.73
N VAL A 134 8.33 6.59 -8.53
CA VAL A 134 7.53 7.81 -8.53
C VAL A 134 7.23 8.20 -7.08
N SER A 135 7.45 9.45 -6.74
CA SER A 135 7.09 10.04 -5.45
C SER A 135 6.13 11.20 -5.69
N VAL A 136 5.02 11.20 -4.98
CA VAL A 136 4.01 12.25 -5.06
C VAL A 136 3.84 12.88 -3.69
N ASP A 137 3.92 14.20 -3.63
CA ASP A 137 3.52 14.98 -2.46
C ASP A 137 2.00 15.14 -2.49
N VAL A 138 1.34 14.67 -1.44
CA VAL A 138 -0.15 14.60 -1.41
C VAL A 138 -0.78 15.99 -1.33
N ALA A 139 -0.13 16.94 -0.64
CA ALA A 139 -0.69 18.27 -0.44
C ALA A 139 -0.56 19.16 -1.68
N THR A 140 0.55 19.03 -2.43
CA THR A 140 0.82 19.89 -3.59
C THR A 140 0.51 19.21 -4.92
N GLY A 141 0.47 17.88 -4.95
CA GLY A 141 0.37 17.10 -6.18
C GLY A 141 1.69 17.02 -6.95
N ASP A 142 2.80 17.49 -6.36
CA ASP A 142 4.12 17.48 -7.02
C ASP A 142 4.60 16.04 -7.23
N VAL A 143 4.93 15.73 -8.47
CA VAL A 143 5.41 14.41 -8.89
C VAL A 143 6.90 14.44 -9.20
N GLN A 144 7.64 13.55 -8.57
CA GLN A 144 9.06 13.32 -8.86
C GLN A 144 9.27 11.89 -9.33
N THR A 145 9.98 11.73 -10.44
CA THR A 145 10.33 10.41 -10.97
C THR A 145 11.82 10.20 -10.89
N THR A 146 12.23 9.11 -10.25
CA THR A 146 13.62 8.69 -10.13
C THR A 146 13.83 7.39 -10.89
N LYS A 147 14.73 7.38 -11.86
CA LYS A 147 15.09 6.16 -12.59
C LYS A 147 15.91 5.25 -11.68
N LEU A 148 15.55 3.96 -11.64
CA LEU A 148 16.28 2.95 -10.88
C LEU A 148 17.31 2.28 -11.79
N GLU A 149 18.60 2.48 -11.46
CA GLU A 149 19.70 1.89 -12.21
C GLU A 149 19.75 0.37 -11.98
N ARG A 150 20.10 -0.37 -13.04
CA ARG A 150 20.27 -1.83 -13.02
C ARG A 150 19.00 -2.63 -12.70
N LEU A 151 17.83 -2.00 -12.65
CA LEU A 151 16.58 -2.71 -12.46
C LEU A 151 16.21 -3.49 -13.73
N ALA A 152 15.95 -4.78 -13.60
CA ALA A 152 15.37 -5.60 -14.67
C ALA A 152 13.88 -5.25 -14.87
N GLY A 153 13.39 -5.37 -16.10
CA GLY A 153 11.98 -5.05 -16.40
C GLY A 153 10.96 -6.05 -15.86
N ASP A 154 11.44 -7.19 -15.36
CA ASP A 154 10.66 -8.28 -14.78
C ASP A 154 11.05 -8.55 -13.31
N ALA A 155 11.70 -7.58 -12.65
CA ALA A 155 12.13 -7.71 -11.27
C ALA A 155 10.93 -7.82 -10.32
N GLU A 156 11.04 -8.72 -9.36
CA GLU A 156 10.08 -8.82 -8.26
C GLU A 156 10.38 -7.72 -7.23
N LEU A 157 9.51 -6.71 -7.19
CA LEU A 157 9.70 -5.52 -6.38
C LEU A 157 8.83 -5.52 -5.14
N GLN A 158 9.43 -5.08 -4.05
CA GLN A 158 8.75 -4.68 -2.83
C GLN A 158 9.12 -3.23 -2.51
N ILE A 159 8.19 -2.50 -1.94
CA ILE A 159 8.41 -1.12 -1.51
C ILE A 159 7.84 -0.91 -0.11
N ALA A 160 8.56 -0.15 0.70
CA ALA A 160 8.11 0.34 1.99
C ALA A 160 8.55 1.78 2.18
N ALA A 161 7.86 2.50 3.06
CA ALA A 161 8.30 3.82 3.49
C ALA A 161 8.84 3.75 4.92
N VAL A 162 10.07 4.26 5.12
CA VAL A 162 10.67 4.43 6.44
C VAL A 162 10.62 5.92 6.77
N GLY A 163 9.63 6.31 7.56
CA GLY A 163 9.28 7.72 7.73
C GLY A 163 8.83 8.31 6.39
N ARG A 164 9.59 9.25 5.83
CA ARG A 164 9.34 9.91 4.53
C ARG A 164 10.23 9.38 3.40
N THR A 165 11.00 8.34 3.66
CA THR A 165 11.98 7.80 2.72
C THR A 165 11.48 6.47 2.14
N PRO A 166 11.36 6.34 0.81
CA PRO A 166 11.03 5.07 0.19
C PRO A 166 12.25 4.14 0.20
N VAL A 167 12.00 2.88 0.49
CA VAL A 167 12.97 1.78 0.35
C VAL A 167 12.38 0.75 -0.59
N VAL A 168 13.08 0.50 -1.70
CA VAL A 168 12.69 -0.48 -2.70
C VAL A 168 13.63 -1.66 -2.64
N VAL A 169 13.09 -2.86 -2.69
CA VAL A 169 13.82 -4.11 -2.72
C VAL A 169 13.53 -4.82 -4.03
N ASP A 170 14.57 -5.09 -4.82
CA ASP A 170 14.54 -6.04 -5.91
C ASP A 170 14.91 -7.43 -5.34
N ALA A 171 13.90 -8.24 -5.10
CA ALA A 171 14.08 -9.57 -4.53
C ALA A 171 14.81 -10.53 -5.51
N THR A 172 14.64 -10.32 -6.82
CA THR A 172 15.27 -11.14 -7.86
C THR A 172 16.79 -10.94 -7.90
N ALA A 173 17.24 -9.68 -7.85
CA ALA A 173 18.67 -9.36 -7.93
C ALA A 173 19.36 -9.22 -6.57
N GLY A 174 18.60 -9.16 -5.47
CA GLY A 174 19.11 -8.89 -4.14
C GLY A 174 19.67 -7.46 -4.01
N ILE A 175 18.94 -6.48 -4.57
CA ILE A 175 19.36 -5.07 -4.58
C ILE A 175 18.37 -4.25 -3.77
N VAL A 176 18.87 -3.35 -2.95
CA VAL A 176 18.08 -2.37 -2.19
C VAL A 176 18.37 -0.96 -2.71
N TYR A 177 17.31 -0.23 -3.01
CA TYR A 177 17.36 1.19 -3.38
C TYR A 177 16.78 2.01 -2.21
N ALA A 178 17.62 2.83 -1.62
CA ALA A 178 17.25 3.78 -0.59
C ALA A 178 17.77 5.15 -0.98
N ASN A 179 16.93 6.19 -0.92
CA ASN A 179 17.32 7.58 -1.21
C ASN A 179 17.86 7.83 -2.63
N GLY A 180 17.32 7.18 -3.63
CA GLY A 180 17.73 7.47 -5.02
C GLY A 180 17.78 6.26 -5.94
N GLY A 181 18.18 6.50 -7.18
CA GLY A 181 18.17 5.50 -8.25
C GLY A 181 19.30 4.47 -8.23
N THR A 182 20.35 4.67 -7.40
CA THR A 182 21.50 3.75 -7.33
C THR A 182 21.28 2.68 -6.28
N GLY A 183 21.15 1.42 -6.72
CA GLY A 183 20.94 0.28 -5.84
C GLY A 183 22.22 -0.26 -5.21
N ALA A 184 22.13 -0.74 -3.98
CA ALA A 184 23.19 -1.46 -3.28
C ALA A 184 22.84 -2.95 -3.17
N LYS A 185 23.79 -3.82 -3.52
CA LYS A 185 23.60 -5.27 -3.39
C LYS A 185 23.68 -5.70 -1.93
N VAL A 186 22.73 -6.52 -1.49
CA VAL A 186 22.72 -7.08 -0.14
C VAL A 186 23.69 -8.26 -0.09
N PRO A 187 24.71 -8.25 0.81
CA PRO A 187 25.59 -9.38 0.98
C PRO A 187 24.82 -10.60 1.51
N GLY A 188 25.00 -11.76 0.85
CA GLY A 188 24.36 -13.02 1.28
C GLY A 188 22.99 -13.31 0.63
N GLY A 189 22.50 -12.40 -0.18
CA GLY A 189 21.19 -12.54 -0.84
C GLY A 189 20.02 -12.13 0.05
N ILE A 190 18.86 -12.00 -0.59
CA ILE A 190 17.57 -11.84 0.10
C ILE A 190 16.92 -13.22 -0.03
N GLY A 191 16.86 -13.96 1.09
CA GLY A 191 16.24 -15.28 1.15
C GLY A 191 14.78 -15.19 1.56
#